data_813befe2ae2a2b330ed2cdab8d313736
#
_entry.id   813befe2ae2a2b330ed2cdab8d313736
#
_cell.length_a   1.000
_cell.length_b   1.000
_cell.length_c   1.000
_cell.angle_alpha   90.00
_cell.angle_beta   90.00
_cell.angle_gamma   90.00
#
_symmetry.space_group_name_H-M   'P 1'
#
loop_
_entity.id
_entity.type
_entity.pdbx_description
1 polymer ?
#
loop_
_entity_poly.entity_id
_entity_poly.type
_entity_poly.pdbx_seq_one_letter_code
_entity_poly.pdbx_strand_id
1 'polypeptide(L)'
;MKNVLLTQTTEYDCGPTTLVNALRFLFEREDIPPALIRTIWLHTNDTYDERGQKGCRGTSKACVRYLCEFFNDYGEHCRFPIRAAFADKEAAEIAPGSAAIRCLETGGVVMIRCWLENCPHYVLLTGITEQGVAL
;
A
#
# COMPACT_ATOMS: atom_id res chain seq x y z
N MET A 1 -10.27 12.42 6.12
CA MET A 1 -9.33 12.19 5.00
C MET A 1 -8.59 13.49 4.74
N LYS A 2 -7.29 13.46 4.80
CA LYS A 2 -6.44 14.66 4.74
C LYS A 2 -6.22 15.18 3.33
N ASN A 3 -6.22 14.30 2.35
CA ASN A 3 -6.02 14.64 0.95
C ASN A 3 -6.99 13.87 0.04
N VAL A 4 -7.23 14.41 -1.13
CA VAL A 4 -7.94 13.68 -2.19
C VAL A 4 -7.08 12.51 -2.65
N LEU A 5 -7.65 11.32 -2.74
CA LEU A 5 -6.94 10.14 -3.21
C LEU A 5 -6.80 10.17 -4.74
N LEU A 6 -5.70 9.60 -5.22
CA LEU A 6 -5.39 9.55 -6.64
C LEU A 6 -6.07 8.34 -7.30
N THR A 7 -6.43 8.52 -8.57
CA THR A 7 -6.81 7.41 -9.45
C THR A 7 -5.57 6.93 -10.19
N GLN A 8 -5.45 5.61 -10.39
CA GLN A 8 -4.32 5.06 -11.14
C GLN A 8 -4.30 5.56 -12.59
N THR A 9 -3.10 5.79 -13.10
CA THR A 9 -2.89 6.36 -14.43
C THR A 9 -2.97 5.30 -15.53
N THR A 10 -2.49 4.09 -15.26
CA THR A 10 -2.52 2.94 -16.19
C THR A 10 -3.15 1.74 -15.49
N GLU A 11 -3.50 0.71 -16.24
CA GLU A 11 -4.05 -0.53 -15.69
C GLU A 11 -3.07 -1.31 -14.81
N TYR A 12 -1.77 -0.96 -14.84
CA TYR A 12 -0.71 -1.63 -14.08
C TYR A 12 -0.32 -0.91 -12.79
N ASP A 13 -0.80 0.30 -12.56
CA ASP A 13 -0.33 1.20 -11.49
C ASP A 13 -1.09 1.07 -10.17
N CYS A 14 -1.86 0.00 -9.98
CA CYS A 14 -2.60 -0.18 -8.73
C CYS A 14 -1.69 -0.25 -7.49
N GLY A 15 -0.52 -0.89 -7.61
CA GLY A 15 0.46 -0.98 -6.52
C GLY A 15 0.97 0.39 -6.05
N PRO A 16 1.67 1.14 -6.92
CA PRO A 16 2.19 2.45 -6.54
C PRO A 16 1.10 3.45 -6.14
N THR A 17 -0.03 3.47 -6.87
CA THR A 17 -1.14 4.37 -6.54
C THR A 17 -1.72 4.08 -5.15
N THR A 18 -1.88 2.81 -4.79
CA THR A 18 -2.36 2.41 -3.46
C THR A 18 -1.39 2.84 -2.36
N LEU A 19 -0.08 2.66 -2.57
CA LEU A 19 0.95 3.07 -1.61
C LEU A 19 1.00 4.59 -1.43
N VAL A 20 0.94 5.34 -2.52
CA VAL A 20 0.87 6.81 -2.46
C VAL A 20 -0.40 7.26 -1.76
N ASN A 21 -1.53 6.63 -2.04
CA ASN A 21 -2.79 6.92 -1.38
C ASN A 21 -2.77 6.60 0.12
N ALA A 22 -2.06 5.55 0.53
CA ALA A 22 -1.84 5.26 1.95
C ALA A 22 -1.16 6.44 2.65
N LEU A 23 -0.09 6.99 2.07
CA LEU A 23 0.58 8.18 2.61
C LEU A 23 -0.35 9.40 2.62
N ARG A 24 -1.09 9.61 1.53
CA ARG A 24 -2.03 10.75 1.42
C ARG A 24 -3.20 10.63 2.39
N PHE A 25 -3.60 9.44 2.78
CA PHE A 25 -4.62 9.24 3.79
C PHE A 25 -4.11 9.52 5.21
N LEU A 26 -2.88 9.08 5.51
CA LEU A 26 -2.31 9.15 6.85
C LEU A 26 -1.71 10.53 7.19
N PHE A 27 -1.13 11.23 6.21
CA PHE A 27 -0.35 12.45 6.42
C PHE A 27 -0.89 13.62 5.60
N GLU A 28 -0.72 14.85 6.14
CA GLU A 28 -0.97 16.06 5.34
C GLU A 28 0.02 16.12 4.18
N ARG A 29 -0.39 16.71 3.07
CA ARG A 29 0.42 16.77 1.84
C ARG A 29 1.80 17.38 2.08
N GLU A 30 1.83 18.45 2.87
CA GLU A 30 3.03 19.21 3.19
C GLU A 30 4.03 18.41 4.02
N ASP A 31 3.54 17.44 4.77
CA ASP A 31 4.35 16.62 5.68
C ASP A 31 4.90 15.35 5.02
N ILE A 32 4.41 14.99 3.82
CA ILE A 32 4.86 13.77 3.14
C ILE A 32 6.26 13.99 2.55
N PRO A 33 7.28 13.27 3.04
CA PRO A 33 8.63 13.41 2.49
C PRO A 33 8.70 12.98 1.03
N PRO A 34 9.24 13.79 0.13
CA PRO A 34 9.39 13.43 -1.28
C PRO A 34 10.17 12.13 -1.52
N ALA A 35 11.09 11.80 -0.61
CA ALA A 35 11.87 10.57 -0.69
C ALA A 35 10.98 9.31 -0.63
N LEU A 36 9.91 9.31 0.15
CA LEU A 36 8.97 8.19 0.22
C LEU A 36 8.25 7.99 -1.11
N ILE A 37 7.76 9.06 -1.71
CA ILE A 37 7.07 9.02 -3.00
C ILE A 37 8.00 8.54 -4.11
N ARG A 38 9.22 9.08 -4.18
CA ARG A 38 10.22 8.66 -5.17
C ARG A 38 10.59 7.19 -5.03
N THR A 39 10.76 6.71 -3.82
CA THR A 39 11.11 5.31 -3.56
C THR A 39 9.98 4.38 -3.98
N ILE A 40 8.72 4.75 -3.71
CA ILE A 40 7.57 3.99 -4.19
C ILE A 40 7.60 3.84 -5.71
N TRP A 41 7.74 4.94 -6.46
CA TRP A 41 7.74 4.90 -7.92
C TRP A 41 8.97 4.21 -8.51
N LEU A 42 10.10 4.29 -7.82
CA LEU A 42 11.35 3.64 -8.28
C LEU A 42 11.28 2.12 -8.19
N HIS A 43 10.68 1.58 -7.14
CA HIS A 43 10.71 0.14 -6.86
C HIS A 43 9.46 -0.61 -7.28
N THR A 44 8.30 0.04 -7.40
CA THR A 44 7.06 -0.60 -7.85
C THR A 44 7.08 -0.92 -9.33
N ASN A 45 6.09 -1.68 -9.80
CA ASN A 45 6.02 -2.18 -11.17
C ASN A 45 7.31 -2.90 -11.58
N ASP A 46 7.77 -3.75 -10.69
CA ASP A 46 9.06 -4.46 -10.76
C ASP A 46 8.98 -5.79 -11.52
N THR A 47 7.82 -6.14 -12.05
CA THR A 47 7.60 -7.37 -12.80
C THR A 47 7.77 -7.17 -14.29
N TYR A 48 7.98 -8.28 -15.01
CA TYR A 48 8.18 -8.28 -16.46
C TYR A 48 7.10 -9.13 -17.13
N ASP A 49 6.67 -8.72 -18.33
CA ASP A 49 5.80 -9.52 -19.16
C ASP A 49 6.61 -10.56 -19.99
N GLU A 50 5.92 -11.34 -20.81
CA GLU A 50 6.53 -12.37 -21.66
C GLU A 50 7.48 -11.81 -22.70
N ARG A 51 7.36 -10.52 -23.02
CA ARG A 51 8.24 -9.81 -23.95
C ARG A 51 9.42 -9.14 -23.25
N GLY A 52 9.53 -9.30 -21.91
CA GLY A 52 10.54 -8.64 -21.11
C GLY A 52 10.27 -7.16 -20.82
N GLN A 53 9.07 -6.68 -21.07
CA GLN A 53 8.68 -5.30 -20.77
C GLN A 53 8.40 -5.15 -19.29
N LYS A 54 9.11 -4.22 -18.64
CA LYS A 54 8.96 -3.96 -17.22
C LYS A 54 7.66 -3.22 -16.91
N GLY A 55 7.01 -3.61 -15.82
CA GLY A 55 5.85 -2.92 -15.27
C GLY A 55 4.50 -3.42 -15.78
N CYS A 56 4.47 -4.20 -16.84
CA CYS A 56 3.23 -4.66 -17.48
C CYS A 56 2.54 -5.83 -16.74
N ARG A 57 3.04 -6.23 -15.59
CA ARG A 57 2.39 -7.21 -14.68
C ARG A 57 2.25 -6.70 -13.25
N GLY A 58 2.40 -5.39 -13.07
CA GLY A 58 2.19 -4.72 -11.80
C GLY A 58 3.35 -4.89 -10.81
N THR A 59 3.03 -4.81 -9.54
CA THR A 59 3.99 -4.79 -8.43
C THR A 59 4.01 -6.15 -7.72
N SER A 60 5.21 -6.69 -7.51
CA SER A 60 5.39 -7.97 -6.84
C SER A 60 5.19 -7.87 -5.32
N LYS A 61 4.89 -9.00 -4.71
CA LYS A 61 4.85 -9.17 -3.25
C LYS A 61 6.21 -8.84 -2.61
N ALA A 62 7.29 -9.23 -3.25
CA ALA A 62 8.65 -8.95 -2.76
C ALA A 62 8.92 -7.44 -2.68
N CYS A 63 8.48 -6.68 -3.68
CA CYS A 63 8.57 -5.22 -3.66
C CYS A 63 7.79 -4.61 -2.50
N VAL A 64 6.56 -5.05 -2.26
CA VAL A 64 5.74 -4.56 -1.14
C VAL A 64 6.42 -4.85 0.21
N ARG A 65 6.97 -6.05 0.37
CA ARG A 65 7.75 -6.40 1.58
C ARG A 65 8.95 -5.47 1.76
N TYR A 66 9.73 -5.26 0.72
CA TYR A 66 10.87 -4.35 0.75
C TYR A 66 10.46 -2.93 1.15
N LEU A 67 9.37 -2.41 0.59
CA LEU A 67 8.89 -1.07 0.90
C LEU A 67 8.42 -0.95 2.36
N CYS A 68 7.84 -2.00 2.95
CA CYS A 68 7.54 -1.99 4.38
C CYS A 68 8.81 -1.83 5.23
N GLU A 69 9.87 -2.56 4.91
CA GLU A 69 11.17 -2.43 5.58
C GLU A 69 11.76 -1.03 5.36
N PHE A 70 11.71 -0.53 4.15
CA PHE A 70 12.17 0.83 3.83
C PHE A 70 11.41 1.89 4.63
N PHE A 71 10.10 1.80 4.74
CA PHE A 71 9.30 2.75 5.52
C PHE A 71 9.67 2.73 7.00
N ASN A 72 9.87 1.55 7.57
CA ASN A 72 10.30 1.42 8.97
C ASN A 72 11.68 2.03 9.20
N ASP A 73 12.65 1.74 8.34
CA ASP A 73 14.00 2.29 8.41
C ASP A 73 13.99 3.81 8.25
N TYR A 74 13.23 4.32 7.27
CA TYR A 74 13.07 5.75 7.07
C TYR A 74 12.45 6.43 8.30
N GLY A 75 11.39 5.84 8.85
CA GLY A 75 10.71 6.36 10.04
C GLY A 75 11.63 6.46 11.23
N GLU A 76 12.48 5.47 11.44
CA GLU A 76 13.46 5.44 12.53
C GLU A 76 14.58 6.46 12.32
N HIS A 77 15.24 6.44 11.15
CA HIS A 77 16.40 7.28 10.86
C HIS A 77 16.06 8.76 10.67
N CYS A 78 14.91 9.07 10.08
CA CYS A 78 14.46 10.42 9.80
C CYS A 78 13.45 10.95 10.82
N ARG A 79 13.15 10.18 11.87
CA ARG A 79 12.15 10.52 12.90
C ARG A 79 10.79 10.92 12.32
N PHE A 80 10.38 10.21 11.28
CA PHE A 80 9.08 10.39 10.66
C PHE A 80 8.10 9.34 11.19
N PRO A 81 6.86 9.68 11.57
CA PRO A 81 5.94 8.77 12.25
C PRO A 81 5.28 7.78 11.29
N ILE A 82 6.08 7.00 10.57
CA ILE A 82 5.62 5.93 9.69
C ILE A 82 6.06 4.59 10.22
N ARG A 83 5.14 3.63 10.21
CA ARG A 83 5.40 2.22 10.48
C ARG A 83 4.60 1.38 9.49
N ALA A 84 5.19 0.30 9.06
CA ALA A 84 4.55 -0.66 8.16
C ALA A 84 4.85 -2.08 8.59
N ALA A 85 3.90 -2.98 8.40
CA ALA A 85 4.08 -4.40 8.62
C ALA A 85 3.60 -5.15 7.37
N PHE A 86 4.34 -6.19 7.00
CA PHE A 86 3.99 -7.07 5.89
C PHE A 86 3.40 -8.36 6.44
N ALA A 87 2.28 -8.79 5.87
CA ALA A 87 1.66 -10.06 6.18
C ALA A 87 1.40 -10.85 4.89
N ASP A 88 1.51 -12.15 4.96
CA ASP A 88 1.38 -13.07 3.83
C ASP A 88 0.65 -14.34 4.27
N LYS A 89 -0.04 -15.00 3.33
CA LYS A 89 -0.75 -16.26 3.55
C LYS A 89 -1.77 -16.13 4.71
N GLU A 90 -1.69 -17.02 5.68
CA GLU A 90 -2.61 -17.06 6.83
C GLU A 90 -2.55 -15.79 7.69
N ALA A 91 -1.36 -15.15 7.78
CA ALA A 91 -1.21 -13.89 8.50
C ALA A 91 -1.88 -12.69 7.80
N ALA A 92 -2.22 -12.81 6.53
CA ALA A 92 -2.90 -11.79 5.74
C ALA A 92 -4.45 -11.87 5.83
N GLU A 93 -4.96 -12.58 6.81
CA GLU A 93 -6.40 -12.72 7.01
C GLU A 93 -7.04 -11.40 7.47
N ILE A 94 -8.22 -11.11 6.93
CA ILE A 94 -9.06 -10.00 7.38
C ILE A 94 -10.21 -10.58 8.19
N ALA A 95 -9.98 -10.68 9.49
CA ALA A 95 -10.92 -11.25 10.43
C ALA A 95 -10.86 -10.49 11.76
N PRO A 96 -11.90 -10.56 12.59
CA PRO A 96 -11.90 -9.93 13.91
C PRO A 96 -10.65 -10.33 14.72
N GLY A 97 -9.93 -9.34 15.26
CA GLY A 97 -8.69 -9.56 16.00
C GLY A 97 -7.44 -9.78 15.16
N SER A 98 -7.54 -9.80 13.83
CA SER A 98 -6.37 -9.90 12.94
C SER A 98 -5.51 -8.62 12.99
N ALA A 99 -4.26 -8.71 12.53
CA ALA A 99 -3.36 -7.57 12.44
C ALA A 99 -3.94 -6.46 11.54
N ALA A 100 -4.59 -6.82 10.44
CA ALA A 100 -5.23 -5.87 9.54
C ALA A 100 -6.36 -5.10 10.24
N ILE A 101 -7.24 -5.79 10.93
CA ILE A 101 -8.35 -5.14 11.66
C ILE A 101 -7.82 -4.25 12.78
N ARG A 102 -6.84 -4.71 13.57
CA ARG A 102 -6.22 -3.86 14.60
C ARG A 102 -5.57 -2.60 14.03
N CYS A 103 -4.94 -2.71 12.86
CA CYS A 103 -4.37 -1.55 12.17
C CYS A 103 -5.46 -0.52 11.84
N LEU A 104 -6.58 -0.96 11.26
CA LEU A 104 -7.70 -0.08 10.91
C LEU A 104 -8.36 0.54 12.15
N GLU A 105 -8.54 -0.23 13.23
CA GLU A 105 -9.10 0.25 14.50
C GLU A 105 -8.26 1.35 15.15
N THR A 106 -6.96 1.36 14.92
CA THR A 106 -6.02 2.38 15.45
C THR A 106 -5.78 3.54 14.50
N GLY A 107 -6.57 3.67 13.44
CA GLY A 107 -6.46 4.78 12.49
C GLY A 107 -5.43 4.58 11.39
N GLY A 108 -4.87 3.38 11.28
CA GLY A 108 -4.00 3.01 10.17
C GLY A 108 -4.77 2.66 8.89
N VAL A 109 -4.03 2.28 7.87
CA VAL A 109 -4.57 1.79 6.60
C VAL A 109 -3.96 0.45 6.25
N VAL A 110 -4.68 -0.34 5.47
CA VAL A 110 -4.22 -1.66 5.04
C VAL A 110 -4.28 -1.74 3.53
N MET A 111 -3.14 -1.99 2.90
CA MET A 111 -3.06 -2.32 1.49
C MET A 111 -3.19 -3.83 1.34
N ILE A 112 -4.17 -4.27 0.57
CA ILE A 112 -4.37 -5.69 0.27
C ILE A 112 -4.19 -5.97 -1.20
N ARG A 113 -3.71 -7.17 -1.51
CA ARG A 113 -3.77 -7.73 -2.86
C ARG A 113 -4.91 -8.73 -2.91
N CYS A 114 -5.87 -8.47 -3.76
CA CYS A 114 -7.06 -9.28 -3.92
C CYS A 114 -7.37 -9.53 -5.40
N TRP A 115 -8.29 -10.44 -5.68
CA TRP A 115 -8.79 -10.70 -7.03
C TRP A 115 -10.05 -9.88 -7.26
N LEU A 116 -10.01 -8.99 -8.24
CA LEU A 116 -11.16 -8.25 -8.73
C LEU A 116 -11.30 -8.54 -10.23
N GLU A 117 -12.48 -8.93 -10.66
CA GLU A 117 -12.77 -9.21 -12.08
C GLU A 117 -11.75 -10.16 -12.74
N ASN A 118 -11.34 -11.20 -12.02
CA ASN A 118 -10.33 -12.19 -12.45
C ASN A 118 -8.91 -11.64 -12.63
N CYS A 119 -8.63 -10.46 -12.11
CA CYS A 119 -7.28 -9.87 -12.07
C CYS A 119 -6.82 -9.62 -10.64
N PRO A 120 -5.52 -9.81 -10.33
CA PRO A 120 -4.98 -9.39 -9.06
C PRO A 120 -4.91 -7.86 -9.01
N HIS A 121 -5.43 -7.29 -7.92
CA HIS A 121 -5.43 -5.86 -7.67
C HIS A 121 -4.92 -5.53 -6.28
N TYR A 122 -4.29 -4.37 -6.15
CA TYR A 122 -4.04 -3.75 -4.85
C TYR A 122 -5.13 -2.72 -4.56
N VAL A 123 -5.71 -2.81 -3.38
CA VAL A 123 -6.69 -1.85 -2.88
C VAL A 123 -6.32 -1.38 -1.48
N LEU A 124 -6.77 -0.18 -1.13
CA LEU A 124 -6.53 0.43 0.17
C LEU A 124 -7.77 0.33 1.04
N LEU A 125 -7.63 -0.31 2.19
CA LEU A 125 -8.65 -0.31 3.23
C LEU A 125 -8.37 0.85 4.18
N THR A 126 -9.36 1.69 4.41
CA THR A 126 -9.19 2.95 5.16
C THR A 126 -9.95 3.02 6.48
N GLY A 127 -10.78 2.03 6.77
CA GLY A 127 -11.53 2.01 8.03
C GLY A 127 -12.48 0.83 8.14
N ILE A 128 -13.22 0.82 9.22
CA ILE A 128 -14.24 -0.19 9.52
C ILE A 128 -15.56 0.54 9.70
N THR A 129 -16.60 0.05 9.05
CA THR A 129 -17.98 0.53 9.19
C THR A 129 -18.86 -0.58 9.76
N GLU A 130 -20.09 -0.25 10.15
CA GLU A 130 -21.09 -1.24 10.58
C GLU A 130 -21.39 -2.28 9.49
N GLN A 131 -21.14 -1.94 8.22
CA GLN A 131 -21.39 -2.79 7.05
C GLN A 131 -20.16 -3.59 6.62
N GLY A 132 -18.98 -3.33 7.21
CA GLY A 132 -17.72 -3.98 6.86
C GLY A 132 -16.53 -3.04 6.76
N VAL A 133 -15.53 -3.43 5.98
CA VAL A 133 -14.30 -2.66 5.78
C VAL A 133 -14.52 -1.60 4.69
N ALA A 134 -14.12 -0.36 4.96
CA ALA A 134 -14.17 0.74 3.99
C ALA A 134 -12.93 0.75 3.09
N LEU A 135 -13.16 0.90 1.80
CA LEU A 135 -12.13 1.09 0.78
C LEU A 135 -11.80 2.57 0.57
#